data_ae2aef8add8c27cb3c75433ca0b3438f
#
_entry.id   ae2aef8add8c27cb3c75433ca0b3438f
#
_cell.length_a   1.000
_cell.length_b   1.000
_cell.length_c   1.000
_cell.angle_alpha   90.00
_cell.angle_beta   90.00
_cell.angle_gamma   90.00
#
_symmetry.space_group_name_H-M   'P 1'
#
loop_
_entity.id
_entity.type
_entity.pdbx_description
1 polymer ?
#
loop_
_entity_poly.entity_id
_entity_poly.type
_entity_poly.pdbx_seq_one_letter_code
_entity_poly.pdbx_strand_id
1 'polypeptide(L)'
;MHFRILMILLALSAVAAKPVKKNEVRKAEVKKPAAERAPAPIPVALPNYDEETSVKLQIFLDNNDFGPGKIDGRMGEFFRKALVHYKRAHGMAETGAVDSWLFDQVPETYTNFTIPPEALNFVGPTASKPSEQSKLKGLKYGSLLELIAERYHSAEDFVKKLNPGLNMENLKPGDTVKVPNVLPFKIEDLHEGFAQPNPAFANRRLYVDTKERFLLIYDGKQLVAEFPITPGSTTLPAPLGLWKILGIATLPVFRHDEGVLQHGMKSDQYYDLPPGPNNPVGVLWMGLNKPHVGIHGTNNPETIGRAASHGCIRTANWDAARVKELVSVGNSVSIFK
;
A
#
# COMPACT_ATOMS: atom_id res chain seq x y z
N MET A 1 -25.48 75.10 -20.93
CA MET A 1 -26.32 73.95 -21.35
C MET A 1 -26.62 73.12 -20.10
N HIS A 2 -27.90 73.26 -19.67
CA HIS A 2 -28.32 72.63 -18.36
C HIS A 2 -28.92 71.23 -18.68
N PHE A 3 -28.39 70.19 -18.07
CA PHE A 3 -29.07 68.86 -18.08
C PHE A 3 -29.76 68.68 -16.76
N ARG A 4 -31.08 68.56 -16.79
CA ARG A 4 -31.96 68.30 -15.67
C ARG A 4 -31.93 66.78 -15.39
N ILE A 5 -31.62 66.38 -14.18
CA ILE A 5 -31.75 65.01 -13.70
C ILE A 5 -33.16 64.83 -13.19
N LEU A 6 -33.88 63.89 -13.80
CA LEU A 6 -35.26 63.47 -13.43
C LEU A 6 -35.15 62.36 -12.34
N MET A 7 -35.58 62.69 -11.12
CA MET A 7 -35.76 61.72 -10.06
C MET A 7 -37.05 60.93 -10.23
N ILE A 8 -36.97 59.62 -10.44
CA ILE A 8 -38.14 58.71 -10.40
C ILE A 8 -38.20 58.12 -9.00
N LEU A 9 -39.21 58.48 -8.21
CA LEU A 9 -39.59 57.81 -6.97
C LEU A 9 -40.25 56.47 -7.28
N LEU A 10 -39.63 55.36 -6.95
CA LEU A 10 -40.27 54.04 -6.89
C LEU A 10 -40.86 53.81 -5.49
N ALA A 11 -42.15 53.67 -5.42
CA ALA A 11 -42.88 53.29 -4.22
C ALA A 11 -42.65 51.80 -3.95
N LEU A 12 -42.03 51.47 -2.80
CA LEU A 12 -41.92 50.08 -2.30
C LEU A 12 -43.27 49.69 -1.68
N SER A 13 -44.00 48.80 -2.33
CA SER A 13 -45.13 48.08 -1.74
C SER A 13 -44.59 46.86 -0.95
N ALA A 14 -44.74 46.88 0.37
CA ALA A 14 -44.41 45.78 1.23
C ALA A 14 -45.37 44.60 0.99
N VAL A 15 -44.91 43.54 0.36
CA VAL A 15 -45.59 42.27 0.25
C VAL A 15 -45.14 41.42 1.46
N ALA A 16 -46.09 41.16 2.40
CA ALA A 16 -45.86 40.28 3.53
C ALA A 16 -45.59 38.83 3.05
N ALA A 17 -44.37 38.37 3.24
CA ALA A 17 -44.00 37.00 2.96
C ALA A 17 -44.64 36.02 3.96
N LYS A 18 -45.46 35.09 3.48
CA LYS A 18 -45.98 33.97 4.26
C LYS A 18 -44.81 33.05 4.69
N PRO A 19 -44.87 32.50 5.92
CA PRO A 19 -43.81 31.60 6.40
C PRO A 19 -43.75 30.33 5.52
N VAL A 20 -42.58 30.07 4.93
CA VAL A 20 -42.30 28.85 4.22
C VAL A 20 -42.21 27.73 5.25
N LYS A 21 -43.06 26.73 5.17
CA LYS A 21 -42.96 25.49 5.95
C LYS A 21 -41.61 24.85 5.68
N LYS A 22 -40.80 24.64 6.71
CA LYS A 22 -39.59 23.80 6.65
C LYS A 22 -40.02 22.42 6.15
N ASN A 23 -39.68 22.13 4.90
CA ASN A 23 -39.68 20.77 4.38
C ASN A 23 -38.64 19.99 5.20
N GLU A 24 -39.10 19.07 6.01
CA GLU A 24 -38.23 18.01 6.55
C GLU A 24 -37.64 17.24 5.36
N VAL A 25 -36.34 17.48 5.12
CA VAL A 25 -35.57 16.64 4.21
C VAL A 25 -35.54 15.27 4.86
N ARG A 26 -36.45 14.37 4.44
CA ARG A 26 -36.32 12.94 4.74
C ARG A 26 -34.90 12.55 4.33
N LYS A 27 -34.06 12.26 5.33
CA LYS A 27 -32.80 11.55 5.11
C LYS A 27 -33.14 10.27 4.34
N ALA A 28 -32.84 10.25 3.06
CA ALA A 28 -32.88 9.03 2.28
C ALA A 28 -31.93 8.06 3.01
N GLU A 29 -32.48 7.00 3.59
CA GLU A 29 -31.69 5.86 4.05
C GLU A 29 -30.95 5.35 2.82
N VAL A 30 -29.67 5.66 2.75
CA VAL A 30 -28.76 5.01 1.80
C VAL A 30 -28.79 3.54 2.17
N LYS A 31 -29.62 2.74 1.47
CA LYS A 31 -29.53 1.28 1.54
C LYS A 31 -28.07 0.95 1.35
N LYS A 32 -27.41 0.47 2.43
CA LYS A 32 -26.08 -0.13 2.33
C LYS A 32 -26.15 -1.12 1.17
N PRO A 33 -25.28 -0.99 0.14
CA PRO A 33 -25.15 -2.06 -0.82
C PRO A 33 -24.93 -3.32 0.00
N ALA A 34 -25.65 -4.40 -0.35
CA ALA A 34 -25.43 -5.69 0.29
C ALA A 34 -23.93 -5.92 0.26
N ALA A 35 -23.28 -5.87 1.41
CA ALA A 35 -21.87 -6.16 1.51
C ALA A 35 -21.72 -7.56 0.94
N GLU A 36 -21.12 -7.66 -0.23
CA GLU A 36 -20.66 -8.93 -0.76
C GLU A 36 -19.81 -9.49 0.37
N ARG A 37 -20.29 -10.56 1.02
CA ARG A 37 -19.68 -11.10 2.22
C ARG A 37 -18.22 -11.39 1.90
N ALA A 38 -17.32 -10.78 2.67
CA ALA A 38 -15.94 -11.22 2.69
C ALA A 38 -15.94 -12.74 2.83
N PRO A 39 -15.12 -13.45 2.04
CA PRO A 39 -15.01 -14.87 2.14
C PRO A 39 -14.76 -15.28 3.58
N ALA A 40 -15.44 -16.34 4.04
CA ALA A 40 -15.29 -16.83 5.41
C ALA A 40 -13.83 -17.15 5.73
N PRO A 41 -13.33 -16.86 6.93
CA PRO A 41 -11.98 -17.24 7.33
C PRO A 41 -11.82 -18.76 7.16
N ILE A 42 -10.72 -19.16 6.53
CA ILE A 42 -10.47 -20.55 6.21
C ILE A 42 -9.59 -21.15 7.30
N PRO A 43 -10.11 -22.02 8.15
CA PRO A 43 -9.29 -22.81 9.06
C PRO A 43 -8.68 -23.98 8.29
N VAL A 44 -7.61 -23.75 7.55
CA VAL A 44 -6.89 -24.82 6.88
C VAL A 44 -5.56 -25.03 7.57
N ALA A 45 -5.40 -26.20 8.22
CA ALA A 45 -4.09 -26.66 8.63
C ALA A 45 -3.28 -26.97 7.37
N LEU A 46 -2.23 -26.16 7.13
CA LEU A 46 -1.27 -26.47 6.09
C LEU A 46 -0.36 -27.60 6.55
N PRO A 47 0.05 -28.52 5.67
CA PRO A 47 1.16 -29.41 5.96
C PRO A 47 2.40 -28.62 6.38
N ASN A 48 3.24 -29.18 7.21
CA ASN A 48 4.54 -28.61 7.52
C ASN A 48 5.46 -28.90 6.33
N TYR A 49 5.75 -27.86 5.54
CA TYR A 49 6.78 -27.92 4.51
C TYR A 49 8.13 -27.51 5.12
N ASP A 50 9.21 -28.04 4.53
CA ASP A 50 10.55 -27.54 4.84
C ASP A 50 10.72 -26.09 4.37
N GLU A 51 11.84 -25.47 4.77
CA GLU A 51 12.08 -24.06 4.47
C GLU A 51 12.19 -23.80 2.97
N GLU A 52 12.89 -24.65 2.22
CA GLU A 52 13.09 -24.47 0.79
C GLU A 52 11.77 -24.56 0.04
N THR A 53 10.94 -25.52 0.36
CA THR A 53 9.57 -25.68 -0.16
C THR A 53 8.74 -24.45 0.19
N SER A 54 8.84 -23.95 1.42
CA SER A 54 8.11 -22.75 1.86
C SER A 54 8.54 -21.51 1.08
N VAL A 55 9.85 -21.32 0.86
CA VAL A 55 10.38 -20.21 0.02
C VAL A 55 9.87 -20.32 -1.42
N LYS A 56 9.91 -21.52 -2.01
CA LYS A 56 9.43 -21.74 -3.38
C LYS A 56 7.96 -21.36 -3.53
N LEU A 57 7.12 -21.71 -2.56
CA LEU A 57 5.72 -21.34 -2.55
C LEU A 57 5.48 -19.85 -2.31
N GLN A 58 6.28 -19.21 -1.44
CA GLN A 58 6.24 -17.77 -1.25
C GLN A 58 6.59 -17.06 -2.56
N ILE A 59 7.64 -17.48 -3.26
CA ILE A 59 8.03 -16.93 -4.57
C ILE A 59 6.91 -17.11 -5.59
N PHE A 60 6.28 -18.29 -5.64
CA PHE A 60 5.18 -18.55 -6.56
C PHE A 60 4.02 -17.55 -6.34
N LEU A 61 3.57 -17.40 -5.09
CA LEU A 61 2.47 -16.48 -4.74
C LEU A 61 2.85 -15.04 -5.04
N ASP A 62 4.05 -14.64 -4.65
CA ASP A 62 4.56 -13.29 -4.86
C ASP A 62 4.61 -12.92 -6.35
N ASN A 63 5.15 -13.80 -7.20
CA ASN A 63 5.24 -13.59 -8.65
C ASN A 63 3.87 -13.59 -9.35
N ASN A 64 2.79 -14.05 -8.68
CA ASN A 64 1.43 -14.03 -9.18
C ASN A 64 0.56 -12.94 -8.55
N ASP A 65 1.15 -11.94 -7.90
CA ASP A 65 0.46 -10.82 -7.22
C ASP A 65 -0.45 -11.25 -6.06
N PHE A 66 -0.20 -12.40 -5.46
CA PHE A 66 -0.82 -12.85 -4.21
C PHE A 66 0.21 -12.78 -3.09
N GLY A 67 0.37 -11.60 -2.50
CA GLY A 67 1.43 -11.28 -1.56
C GLY A 67 1.45 -12.20 -0.32
N PRO A 68 2.47 -13.05 -0.15
CA PRO A 68 2.61 -13.94 1.01
C PRO A 68 3.16 -13.23 2.25
N GLY A 69 3.42 -11.93 2.16
CA GLY A 69 4.29 -11.17 3.05
C GLY A 69 5.75 -11.30 2.62
N LYS A 70 6.67 -11.06 3.57
CA LYS A 70 8.10 -11.21 3.28
C LYS A 70 8.45 -12.66 2.98
N ILE A 71 9.40 -12.84 2.08
CA ILE A 71 9.98 -14.15 1.81
C ILE A 71 11.02 -14.45 2.90
N ASP A 72 10.71 -15.42 3.74
CA ASP A 72 11.50 -15.79 4.91
C ASP A 72 11.54 -17.31 5.17
N GLY A 73 10.93 -18.09 4.28
CA GLY A 73 10.81 -19.55 4.42
C GLY A 73 9.83 -20.01 5.51
N ARG A 74 9.01 -19.09 6.05
CA ARG A 74 8.05 -19.41 7.12
C ARG A 74 6.61 -19.37 6.57
N MET A 75 5.86 -20.39 6.89
CA MET A 75 4.44 -20.47 6.53
C MET A 75 3.57 -19.68 7.50
N GLY A 76 3.73 -18.36 7.48
CA GLY A 76 2.98 -17.44 8.33
C GLY A 76 1.51 -17.31 7.97
N GLU A 77 0.79 -16.43 8.69
CA GLU A 77 -0.62 -16.16 8.48
C GLU A 77 -0.90 -15.64 7.06
N PHE A 78 -0.11 -14.68 6.58
CA PHE A 78 -0.29 -14.10 5.24
C PHE A 78 -0.05 -15.11 4.13
N PHE A 79 0.99 -15.94 4.26
CA PHE A 79 1.24 -17.02 3.31
C PHE A 79 0.02 -17.95 3.17
N ARG A 80 -0.55 -18.38 4.32
CA ARG A 80 -1.70 -19.29 4.32
C ARG A 80 -2.92 -18.70 3.64
N LYS A 81 -3.20 -17.43 3.92
CA LYS A 81 -4.32 -16.70 3.33
C LYS A 81 -4.10 -16.50 1.83
N ALA A 82 -2.92 -16.04 1.44
CA ALA A 82 -2.57 -15.84 0.04
C ALA A 82 -2.72 -17.11 -0.80
N LEU A 83 -2.26 -18.26 -0.29
CA LEU A 83 -2.43 -19.54 -0.97
C LEU A 83 -3.90 -19.89 -1.20
N VAL A 84 -4.74 -19.68 -0.20
CA VAL A 84 -6.17 -19.98 -0.32
C VAL A 84 -6.87 -19.01 -1.26
N HIS A 85 -6.57 -17.72 -1.18
CA HIS A 85 -7.14 -16.72 -2.07
C HIS A 85 -6.69 -16.94 -3.53
N TYR A 86 -5.42 -17.30 -3.74
CA TYR A 86 -4.93 -17.72 -5.06
C TYR A 86 -5.74 -18.87 -5.62
N LYS A 87 -5.90 -19.94 -4.84
CA LYS A 87 -6.69 -21.11 -5.25
C LYS A 87 -8.15 -20.74 -5.58
N ARG A 88 -8.78 -19.94 -4.73
CA ARG A 88 -10.14 -19.42 -4.96
C ARG A 88 -10.23 -18.62 -6.25
N ALA A 89 -9.30 -17.71 -6.47
CA ALA A 89 -9.24 -16.87 -7.65
C ALA A 89 -9.12 -17.69 -8.94
N HIS A 90 -8.52 -18.88 -8.87
CA HIS A 90 -8.30 -19.78 -10.00
C HIS A 90 -9.27 -20.98 -10.04
N GLY A 91 -10.35 -20.94 -9.24
CA GLY A 91 -11.36 -22.02 -9.23
C GLY A 91 -10.85 -23.36 -8.72
N MET A 92 -9.77 -23.37 -7.94
CA MET A 92 -9.17 -24.55 -7.34
C MET A 92 -9.80 -24.85 -5.98
N ALA A 93 -9.67 -26.11 -5.52
CA ALA A 93 -10.13 -26.47 -4.18
C ALA A 93 -9.38 -25.67 -3.10
N GLU A 94 -10.12 -25.00 -2.23
CA GLU A 94 -9.60 -24.16 -1.15
C GLU A 94 -9.01 -24.99 0.01
N THR A 95 -8.24 -26.00 -0.31
CA THR A 95 -7.52 -26.83 0.66
C THR A 95 -6.14 -26.21 0.95
N GLY A 96 -5.59 -26.47 2.13
CA GLY A 96 -4.21 -26.07 2.45
C GLY A 96 -3.15 -26.96 1.78
N ALA A 97 -3.56 -28.02 1.10
CA ALA A 97 -2.64 -28.84 0.33
C ALA A 97 -2.15 -28.06 -0.89
N VAL A 98 -0.86 -28.15 -1.16
CA VAL A 98 -0.25 -27.56 -2.35
C VAL A 98 -0.27 -28.59 -3.47
N ASP A 99 -0.78 -28.20 -4.60
CA ASP A 99 -0.76 -29.05 -5.79
C ASP A 99 0.66 -29.13 -6.35
N SER A 100 1.14 -30.30 -6.68
CA SER A 100 2.54 -30.55 -7.07
C SER A 100 3.01 -29.69 -8.24
N TRP A 101 2.13 -29.36 -9.18
CA TRP A 101 2.45 -28.53 -10.34
C TRP A 101 2.88 -27.10 -9.96
N LEU A 102 2.49 -26.57 -8.78
CA LEU A 102 2.91 -25.26 -8.30
C LEU A 102 4.42 -25.19 -8.13
N PHE A 103 5.06 -26.29 -7.75
CA PHE A 103 6.52 -26.37 -7.58
C PHE A 103 7.26 -26.27 -8.92
N ASP A 104 6.65 -26.74 -10.00
CA ASP A 104 7.22 -26.69 -11.34
C ASP A 104 7.23 -25.26 -11.91
N GLN A 105 6.38 -24.36 -11.35
CA GLN A 105 6.35 -22.95 -11.75
C GLN A 105 7.54 -22.14 -11.22
N VAL A 106 8.26 -22.67 -10.23
CA VAL A 106 9.44 -22.04 -9.65
C VAL A 106 10.60 -23.03 -9.73
N PRO A 107 11.22 -23.21 -10.90
CA PRO A 107 12.30 -24.18 -11.07
C PRO A 107 13.51 -23.87 -10.20
N GLU A 108 13.85 -22.59 -10.07
CA GLU A 108 14.99 -22.09 -9.31
C GLU A 108 14.50 -21.26 -8.13
N THR A 109 14.70 -21.77 -6.90
CA THR A 109 14.26 -21.11 -5.65
C THR A 109 15.09 -19.86 -5.35
N TYR A 110 16.37 -19.88 -5.71
CA TYR A 110 17.32 -18.81 -5.41
C TYR A 110 18.06 -18.37 -6.66
N THR A 111 18.48 -17.12 -6.65
CA THR A 111 19.36 -16.53 -7.67
C THR A 111 20.50 -15.77 -7.02
N ASN A 112 21.47 -15.34 -7.80
CA ASN A 112 22.60 -14.55 -7.36
C ASN A 112 22.45 -13.11 -7.86
N PHE A 113 22.60 -12.16 -6.96
CA PHE A 113 22.63 -10.73 -7.27
C PHE A 113 24.03 -10.19 -7.03
N THR A 114 24.72 -9.77 -8.09
CA THR A 114 25.97 -9.03 -7.97
C THR A 114 25.66 -7.55 -7.82
N ILE A 115 26.13 -6.95 -6.74
CA ILE A 115 25.84 -5.56 -6.39
C ILE A 115 26.52 -4.63 -7.41
N PRO A 116 25.75 -3.86 -8.19
CA PRO A 116 26.33 -2.93 -9.13
C PRO A 116 26.80 -1.64 -8.41
N PRO A 117 27.77 -0.90 -8.94
CA PRO A 117 28.23 0.36 -8.35
C PRO A 117 27.12 1.39 -8.14
N GLU A 118 26.11 1.40 -9.01
CA GLU A 118 24.97 2.32 -8.98
C GLU A 118 24.06 2.09 -7.76
N ALA A 119 24.11 0.93 -7.11
CA ALA A 119 23.37 0.63 -5.89
C ALA A 119 23.72 1.62 -4.77
N LEU A 120 24.94 2.14 -4.75
CA LEU A 120 25.36 3.15 -3.78
C LEU A 120 24.60 4.49 -3.91
N ASN A 121 24.00 4.76 -5.07
CA ASN A 121 23.18 5.96 -5.25
C ASN A 121 21.91 5.93 -4.39
N PHE A 122 21.46 4.75 -3.97
CA PHE A 122 20.24 4.53 -3.20
C PHE A 122 20.50 4.26 -1.72
N VAL A 123 21.77 4.24 -1.30
CA VAL A 123 22.17 4.10 0.11
C VAL A 123 22.71 5.43 0.61
N GLY A 124 22.43 5.75 1.87
CA GLY A 124 22.89 7.03 2.43
C GLY A 124 22.61 7.17 3.92
N PRO A 125 22.87 8.36 4.46
CA PRO A 125 22.63 8.61 5.87
C PRO A 125 21.16 8.50 6.22
N THR A 126 20.88 7.91 7.36
CA THR A 126 19.55 7.81 7.97
C THR A 126 19.43 8.74 9.16
N ALA A 127 18.22 9.17 9.46
CA ALA A 127 17.89 9.96 10.63
C ALA A 127 16.56 9.48 11.22
N SER A 128 16.44 9.54 12.54
CA SER A 128 15.22 9.09 13.23
C SER A 128 14.21 10.23 13.46
N LYS A 129 14.68 11.48 13.57
CA LYS A 129 13.84 12.64 13.88
C LYS A 129 13.37 13.34 12.60
N PRO A 130 12.08 13.69 12.47
CA PRO A 130 11.57 14.43 11.31
C PRO A 130 12.34 15.71 10.99
N SER A 131 12.79 16.44 12.01
CA SER A 131 13.60 17.66 11.88
C SER A 131 15.01 17.44 11.27
N GLU A 132 15.54 16.23 11.38
CA GLU A 132 16.79 15.80 10.77
C GLU A 132 16.55 15.22 9.38
N GLN A 133 15.52 14.40 9.25
CA GLN A 133 15.09 13.80 7.97
C GLN A 133 14.80 14.86 6.92
N SER A 134 14.12 15.96 7.30
CA SER A 134 13.78 17.06 6.38
C SER A 134 15.01 17.81 5.80
N LYS A 135 16.19 17.62 6.37
CA LYS A 135 17.46 18.22 5.90
C LYS A 135 18.21 17.32 4.92
N LEU A 136 17.80 16.07 4.78
CA LEU A 136 18.40 15.12 3.85
C LEU A 136 17.93 15.41 2.41
N LYS A 137 18.73 15.02 1.41
CA LYS A 137 18.34 15.14 0.00
C LYS A 137 17.36 14.05 -0.44
N GLY A 138 17.25 12.96 0.32
CA GLY A 138 16.38 11.83 0.10
C GLY A 138 16.46 10.88 1.27
N LEU A 139 15.37 10.16 1.57
CA LEU A 139 15.31 9.14 2.60
C LEU A 139 15.67 7.77 1.99
N LYS A 140 16.97 7.62 1.75
CA LYS A 140 17.58 6.44 1.12
C LYS A 140 17.60 5.24 2.07
N TYR A 141 17.94 4.06 1.55
CA TYR A 141 18.28 2.89 2.36
C TYR A 141 19.46 3.19 3.28
N GLY A 142 19.45 2.66 4.49
CA GLY A 142 20.55 2.79 5.45
C GLY A 142 21.73 1.88 5.14
N SER A 143 21.50 0.82 4.36
CA SER A 143 22.53 -0.16 4.01
C SER A 143 22.25 -0.84 2.66
N LEU A 144 23.28 -1.47 2.09
CA LEU A 144 23.11 -2.35 0.92
C LEU A 144 22.29 -3.59 1.26
N LEU A 145 22.37 -4.08 2.49
CA LEU A 145 21.55 -5.21 2.94
C LEU A 145 20.06 -4.87 2.91
N GLU A 146 19.68 -3.70 3.45
CA GLU A 146 18.30 -3.22 3.42
C GLU A 146 17.80 -3.08 1.99
N LEU A 147 18.59 -2.47 1.08
CA LEU A 147 18.28 -2.38 -0.34
C LEU A 147 18.04 -3.75 -0.96
N ILE A 148 18.92 -4.73 -0.69
CA ILE A 148 18.83 -6.08 -1.26
C ILE A 148 17.61 -6.81 -0.70
N ALA A 149 17.37 -6.71 0.59
CA ALA A 149 16.22 -7.35 1.24
C ALA A 149 14.90 -6.82 0.66
N GLU A 150 14.75 -5.50 0.53
CA GLU A 150 13.56 -4.90 -0.07
C GLU A 150 13.43 -5.24 -1.56
N ARG A 151 14.55 -5.22 -2.31
CA ARG A 151 14.57 -5.58 -3.75
C ARG A 151 14.04 -6.98 -4.01
N TYR A 152 14.33 -7.93 -3.12
CA TYR A 152 13.92 -9.32 -3.25
C TYR A 152 12.83 -9.74 -2.27
N HIS A 153 12.05 -8.76 -1.78
CA HIS A 153 10.84 -8.93 -0.95
C HIS A 153 11.09 -9.79 0.30
N SER A 154 12.30 -9.72 0.85
CA SER A 154 12.79 -10.65 1.86
C SER A 154 13.07 -9.98 3.19
N ALA A 155 13.11 -10.76 4.26
CA ALA A 155 13.63 -10.29 5.53
C ALA A 155 15.15 -10.21 5.49
N GLU A 156 15.74 -9.16 6.08
CA GLU A 156 17.21 -9.02 6.15
C GLU A 156 17.87 -10.24 6.80
N ASP A 157 17.30 -10.74 7.88
CA ASP A 157 17.82 -11.92 8.59
C ASP A 157 17.81 -13.18 7.71
N PHE A 158 16.82 -13.29 6.82
CA PHE A 158 16.78 -14.39 5.87
C PHE A 158 17.85 -14.25 4.80
N VAL A 159 18.07 -13.04 4.27
CA VAL A 159 19.18 -12.77 3.33
C VAL A 159 20.54 -13.07 4.00
N LYS A 160 20.74 -12.67 5.27
CA LYS A 160 21.93 -13.00 6.06
C LYS A 160 22.11 -14.53 6.16
N LYS A 161 21.05 -15.25 6.47
CA LYS A 161 21.04 -16.72 6.59
C LYS A 161 21.43 -17.42 5.29
N LEU A 162 20.99 -16.91 4.14
CA LEU A 162 21.34 -17.46 2.83
C LEU A 162 22.81 -17.25 2.46
N ASN A 163 23.53 -16.34 3.14
CA ASN A 163 24.88 -15.89 2.81
C ASN A 163 25.84 -15.95 4.00
N PRO A 164 26.02 -17.10 4.66
CA PRO A 164 26.81 -17.19 5.88
C PRO A 164 28.29 -16.88 5.71
N GLY A 165 28.80 -16.87 4.45
CA GLY A 165 30.19 -16.56 4.14
C GLY A 165 30.47 -15.09 3.83
N LEU A 166 29.42 -14.22 3.80
CA LEU A 166 29.57 -12.80 3.49
C LEU A 166 29.47 -11.94 4.74
N ASN A 167 30.26 -10.86 4.77
CA ASN A 167 30.08 -9.82 5.78
C ASN A 167 28.93 -8.90 5.37
N MET A 168 27.71 -9.26 5.77
CA MET A 168 26.46 -8.59 5.38
C MET A 168 26.35 -7.15 5.88
N GLU A 169 27.11 -6.76 6.92
CA GLU A 169 27.14 -5.39 7.45
C GLU A 169 28.08 -4.48 6.62
N ASN A 170 28.98 -5.05 5.82
CA ASN A 170 29.98 -4.32 5.03
C ASN A 170 29.96 -4.75 3.56
N LEU A 171 28.79 -4.94 2.99
CA LEU A 171 28.60 -5.22 1.57
C LEU A 171 29.12 -4.05 0.71
N LYS A 172 29.66 -4.38 -0.44
CA LYS A 172 30.19 -3.41 -1.42
C LYS A 172 29.88 -3.82 -2.86
N PRO A 173 29.95 -2.89 -3.81
CA PRO A 173 29.87 -3.21 -5.23
C PRO A 173 30.83 -4.33 -5.63
N GLY A 174 30.35 -5.27 -6.44
CA GLY A 174 31.06 -6.48 -6.85
C GLY A 174 30.80 -7.70 -5.95
N ASP A 175 30.32 -7.53 -4.73
CA ASP A 175 29.88 -8.67 -3.91
C ASP A 175 28.67 -9.35 -4.55
N THR A 176 28.62 -10.67 -4.48
CA THR A 176 27.50 -11.48 -5.00
C THR A 176 26.73 -12.09 -3.85
N VAL A 177 25.43 -11.78 -3.78
CA VAL A 177 24.53 -12.16 -2.71
C VAL A 177 23.49 -13.15 -3.25
N LYS A 178 23.32 -14.29 -2.59
CA LYS A 178 22.25 -15.25 -2.85
C LYS A 178 20.94 -14.72 -2.30
N VAL A 179 19.89 -14.70 -3.11
CA VAL A 179 18.58 -14.12 -2.78
C VAL A 179 17.44 -15.00 -3.32
N PRO A 180 16.21 -14.86 -2.82
CA PRO A 180 15.03 -15.50 -3.42
C PRO A 180 14.84 -15.07 -4.89
N ASN A 181 14.42 -16.00 -5.73
CA ASN A 181 14.25 -15.76 -7.18
C ASN A 181 12.87 -15.17 -7.51
N VAL A 182 12.59 -13.98 -6.97
CA VAL A 182 11.37 -13.21 -7.27
C VAL A 182 11.61 -12.20 -8.38
N LEU A 183 10.52 -11.67 -8.95
CA LEU A 183 10.57 -10.46 -9.76
C LEU A 183 11.03 -9.28 -8.89
N PRO A 184 12.24 -8.72 -9.10
CA PRO A 184 12.81 -7.78 -8.15
C PRO A 184 12.08 -6.43 -8.16
N PHE A 185 11.86 -5.86 -6.99
CA PHE A 185 11.51 -4.47 -6.85
C PHE A 185 12.75 -3.59 -7.12
N LYS A 186 12.64 -2.69 -8.08
CA LYS A 186 13.73 -1.83 -8.50
C LYS A 186 13.41 -0.37 -8.19
N ILE A 187 14.01 0.16 -7.14
CA ILE A 187 13.85 1.57 -6.76
C ILE A 187 14.31 2.52 -7.88
N GLU A 188 15.28 2.11 -8.67
CA GLU A 188 15.82 2.87 -9.81
C GLU A 188 14.83 3.04 -10.96
N ASP A 189 13.80 2.19 -11.06
CA ASP A 189 12.76 2.28 -12.09
C ASP A 189 11.63 3.24 -11.68
N LEU A 190 11.65 3.73 -10.42
CA LEU A 190 10.65 4.67 -9.96
C LEU A 190 11.05 6.12 -10.29
N HIS A 191 10.11 6.87 -10.83
CA HIS A 191 10.26 8.29 -11.13
C HIS A 191 9.24 9.10 -10.34
N GLU A 192 9.69 10.23 -9.79
CA GLU A 192 8.79 11.18 -9.11
C GLU A 192 7.68 11.63 -10.05
N GLY A 193 6.46 11.70 -9.54
CA GLY A 193 5.33 12.20 -10.30
C GLY A 193 3.99 11.61 -9.90
N PHE A 194 2.98 11.99 -10.67
CA PHE A 194 1.60 11.54 -10.47
C PHE A 194 1.17 10.63 -11.62
N ALA A 195 0.57 9.50 -11.27
CA ALA A 195 0.00 8.61 -12.25
C ALA A 195 -1.22 9.26 -12.94
N GLN A 196 -1.31 9.07 -14.25
CA GLN A 196 -2.50 9.44 -15.02
C GLN A 196 -3.56 8.34 -14.90
N PRO A 197 -4.86 8.68 -15.07
CA PRO A 197 -5.91 7.68 -15.15
C PRO A 197 -5.60 6.66 -16.25
N ASN A 198 -5.73 5.37 -15.91
CA ASN A 198 -5.54 4.27 -16.86
C ASN A 198 -6.91 3.65 -17.22
N PRO A 199 -7.42 3.87 -18.45
CA PRO A 199 -8.72 3.35 -18.87
C PRO A 199 -8.84 1.82 -18.80
N ALA A 200 -7.73 1.10 -19.00
CA ALA A 200 -7.72 -0.36 -18.93
C ALA A 200 -8.08 -0.88 -17.52
N PHE A 201 -7.86 -0.07 -16.49
CA PHE A 201 -8.14 -0.44 -15.09
C PHE A 201 -9.31 0.34 -14.49
N ALA A 202 -10.06 1.11 -15.29
CA ALA A 202 -11.15 1.96 -14.81
C ALA A 202 -12.25 1.20 -14.05
N ASN A 203 -12.47 -0.08 -14.37
CA ASN A 203 -13.48 -0.92 -13.75
C ASN A 203 -12.99 -1.70 -12.53
N ARG A 204 -11.70 -1.60 -12.20
CA ARG A 204 -11.14 -2.30 -11.04
C ARG A 204 -11.65 -1.69 -9.74
N ARG A 205 -11.79 -2.56 -8.74
CA ARG A 205 -12.25 -2.21 -7.39
C ARG A 205 -11.27 -2.74 -6.37
N LEU A 206 -10.98 -1.91 -5.38
CA LEU A 206 -10.12 -2.25 -4.27
C LEU A 206 -10.99 -2.54 -3.04
N TYR A 207 -10.66 -3.59 -2.33
CA TYR A 207 -11.29 -3.98 -1.07
C TYR A 207 -10.21 -4.06 0.01
N VAL A 208 -10.36 -3.27 1.05
CA VAL A 208 -9.48 -3.26 2.21
C VAL A 208 -10.18 -4.00 3.34
N ASP A 209 -9.80 -5.25 3.56
CA ASP A 209 -10.25 -6.03 4.71
C ASP A 209 -9.36 -5.72 5.91
N THR A 210 -9.89 -4.97 6.87
CA THR A 210 -9.12 -4.55 8.04
C THR A 210 -8.97 -5.65 9.08
N LYS A 211 -9.82 -6.68 9.05
CA LYS A 211 -9.76 -7.84 9.93
C LYS A 211 -8.76 -8.87 9.42
N GLU A 212 -8.89 -9.24 8.16
CA GLU A 212 -7.98 -10.20 7.52
C GLU A 212 -6.64 -9.56 7.15
N ARG A 213 -6.56 -8.22 7.12
CA ARG A 213 -5.38 -7.40 6.82
C ARG A 213 -4.84 -7.61 5.40
N PHE A 214 -5.77 -7.55 4.43
CA PHE A 214 -5.46 -7.61 3.02
C PHE A 214 -6.08 -6.45 2.24
N LEU A 215 -5.34 -6.00 1.25
CA LEU A 215 -5.83 -5.22 0.13
C LEU A 215 -6.07 -6.17 -1.03
N LEU A 216 -7.32 -6.29 -1.48
CA LEU A 216 -7.71 -7.15 -2.59
C LEU A 216 -8.09 -6.29 -3.79
N ILE A 217 -7.66 -6.69 -4.98
CA ILE A 217 -7.96 -6.00 -6.24
C ILE A 217 -8.80 -6.91 -7.12
N TYR A 218 -9.97 -6.42 -7.49
CA TYR A 218 -10.91 -7.14 -8.36
C TYR A 218 -11.04 -6.46 -9.71
N ASP A 219 -11.07 -7.26 -10.77
CA ASP A 219 -11.51 -6.88 -12.11
C ASP A 219 -12.87 -7.54 -12.37
N GLY A 220 -13.93 -6.73 -12.34
CA GLY A 220 -15.29 -7.26 -12.31
C GLY A 220 -15.54 -8.14 -11.08
N LYS A 221 -15.70 -9.47 -11.28
CA LYS A 221 -15.86 -10.45 -10.21
C LYS A 221 -14.60 -11.26 -9.93
N GLN A 222 -13.57 -11.11 -10.75
CA GLN A 222 -12.33 -11.86 -10.63
C GLN A 222 -11.40 -11.16 -9.64
N LEU A 223 -10.95 -11.87 -8.61
CA LEU A 223 -9.82 -11.45 -7.78
C LEU A 223 -8.55 -11.59 -8.63
N VAL A 224 -7.86 -10.48 -8.89
CA VAL A 224 -6.68 -10.45 -9.76
C VAL A 224 -5.38 -10.26 -8.97
N ALA A 225 -5.46 -9.69 -7.76
CA ALA A 225 -4.29 -9.51 -6.91
C ALA A 225 -4.70 -9.28 -5.45
N GLU A 226 -3.80 -9.57 -4.53
CA GLU A 226 -3.93 -9.24 -3.12
C GLU A 226 -2.59 -8.98 -2.46
N PHE A 227 -2.59 -8.10 -1.45
CA PHE A 227 -1.37 -7.69 -0.75
C PHE A 227 -1.62 -7.54 0.74
N PRO A 228 -0.70 -8.00 1.60
CA PRO A 228 -0.78 -7.81 3.03
C PRO A 228 -0.71 -6.32 3.39
N ILE A 229 -1.49 -5.93 4.39
CA ILE A 229 -1.54 -4.55 4.85
C ILE A 229 -1.46 -4.44 6.37
N THR A 230 -1.11 -3.25 6.83
CA THR A 230 -1.38 -2.79 8.18
C THR A 230 -2.45 -1.71 8.09
N PRO A 231 -3.72 -1.99 8.43
CA PRO A 231 -4.75 -0.98 8.55
C PRO A 231 -4.55 -0.17 9.84
N GLY A 232 -5.28 0.91 9.98
CA GLY A 232 -5.23 1.78 11.17
C GLY A 232 -5.16 1.03 12.51
N SER A 233 -4.97 1.75 13.60
CA SER A 233 -4.92 1.20 14.96
C SER A 233 -6.30 1.09 15.61
N THR A 234 -6.35 0.54 16.83
CA THR A 234 -7.58 0.55 17.64
C THR A 234 -7.99 1.97 18.03
N THR A 235 -7.03 2.87 18.24
CA THR A 235 -7.26 4.28 18.59
C THR A 235 -7.50 5.17 17.37
N LEU A 236 -6.85 4.85 16.24
CA LEU A 236 -6.99 5.54 14.96
C LEU A 236 -7.27 4.50 13.86
N PRO A 237 -8.48 3.96 13.80
CA PRO A 237 -8.83 2.92 12.84
C PRO A 237 -8.92 3.47 11.42
N ALA A 238 -8.66 2.61 10.44
CA ALA A 238 -8.96 2.93 9.05
C ALA A 238 -10.46 3.28 8.89
N PRO A 239 -10.79 4.33 8.13
CA PRO A 239 -12.18 4.79 7.99
C PRO A 239 -12.99 3.80 7.16
N LEU A 240 -13.92 3.09 7.80
CA LEU A 240 -14.81 2.17 7.10
C LEU A 240 -15.72 2.94 6.12
N GLY A 241 -16.01 2.35 4.96
CA GLY A 241 -16.90 2.93 3.97
C GLY A 241 -16.41 2.78 2.53
N LEU A 242 -17.04 3.57 1.66
CA LEU A 242 -16.72 3.60 0.23
C LEU A 242 -15.96 4.87 -0.11
N TRP A 243 -14.80 4.72 -0.68
CA TRP A 243 -13.89 5.79 -1.05
C TRP A 243 -13.51 5.70 -2.53
N LYS A 244 -12.74 6.66 -3.01
CA LYS A 244 -12.14 6.66 -4.36
C LYS A 244 -10.70 7.13 -4.28
N ILE A 245 -9.86 6.58 -5.14
CA ILE A 245 -8.50 7.07 -5.36
C ILE A 245 -8.58 8.42 -6.07
N LEU A 246 -8.09 9.48 -5.45
CA LEU A 246 -8.03 10.83 -6.04
C LEU A 246 -6.73 11.07 -6.80
N GLY A 247 -5.65 10.43 -6.39
CA GLY A 247 -4.35 10.59 -7.02
C GLY A 247 -3.37 9.54 -6.51
N ILE A 248 -2.38 9.24 -7.33
CA ILE A 248 -1.32 8.27 -7.03
C ILE A 248 0.01 9.00 -7.28
N ALA A 249 0.77 9.26 -6.21
CA ALA A 249 2.07 9.89 -6.27
C ALA A 249 3.16 8.83 -6.07
N THR A 250 4.15 8.81 -6.96
CA THR A 250 5.37 8.01 -6.84
C THR A 250 6.47 8.87 -6.25
N LEU A 251 7.24 8.33 -5.32
CA LEU A 251 8.29 9.00 -4.57
C LEU A 251 7.80 10.34 -3.96
N PRO A 252 6.75 10.31 -3.11
CA PRO A 252 6.14 11.51 -2.59
C PRO A 252 7.03 12.22 -1.57
N VAL A 253 6.96 13.56 -1.54
CA VAL A 253 7.32 14.33 -0.36
C VAL A 253 6.22 14.13 0.68
N PHE A 254 6.59 13.79 1.91
CA PHE A 254 5.64 13.57 2.99
C PHE A 254 5.65 14.74 3.97
N ARG A 255 4.51 15.43 4.12
CA ARG A 255 4.31 16.42 5.16
C ARG A 255 4.11 15.74 6.51
N HIS A 256 5.15 15.69 7.32
CA HIS A 256 5.07 15.22 8.72
C HIS A 256 4.53 16.34 9.60
N ASP A 257 3.30 16.21 10.02
CA ASP A 257 2.57 17.21 10.81
C ASP A 257 1.86 16.47 11.96
N GLU A 258 2.37 16.65 13.17
CA GLU A 258 1.85 16.01 14.38
C GLU A 258 0.36 16.31 14.61
N GLY A 259 -0.08 17.54 14.27
CA GLY A 259 -1.49 17.92 14.36
C GLY A 259 -2.39 17.08 13.44
N VAL A 260 -1.90 16.81 12.22
CA VAL A 260 -2.61 15.90 11.28
C VAL A 260 -2.59 14.47 11.80
N LEU A 261 -1.43 13.98 12.24
CA LEU A 261 -1.25 12.58 12.65
C LEU A 261 -2.05 12.23 13.90
N GLN A 262 -2.18 13.15 14.86
CA GLN A 262 -2.87 12.91 16.12
C GLN A 262 -4.32 13.35 16.13
N HIS A 263 -4.65 14.44 15.44
CA HIS A 263 -5.95 15.10 15.53
C HIS A 263 -6.65 15.34 14.19
N GLY A 264 -6.00 14.99 13.06
CA GLY A 264 -6.53 15.23 11.71
C GLY A 264 -6.58 16.70 11.30
N MET A 265 -5.92 17.60 12.04
CA MET A 265 -5.90 19.05 11.80
C MET A 265 -4.48 19.49 11.45
N LYS A 266 -4.36 20.27 10.37
CA LYS A 266 -3.06 20.86 9.98
C LYS A 266 -2.58 21.84 11.03
N SER A 267 -1.27 21.78 11.33
CA SER A 267 -0.58 22.75 12.17
C SER A 267 0.46 23.56 11.37
N ASP A 268 0.94 24.65 11.96
CA ASP A 268 2.04 25.45 11.38
C ASP A 268 3.42 24.83 11.65
N GLN A 269 3.46 23.82 12.52
CA GLN A 269 4.69 23.07 12.84
C GLN A 269 4.69 21.75 12.09
N TYR A 270 5.42 21.70 11.01
CA TYR A 270 5.56 20.51 10.18
C TYR A 270 6.96 20.41 9.56
N TYR A 271 7.26 19.24 9.04
CA TYR A 271 8.46 18.98 8.27
C TYR A 271 8.10 18.33 6.95
N ASP A 272 8.61 18.86 5.85
CA ASP A 272 8.53 18.18 4.56
C ASP A 272 9.67 17.17 4.46
N LEU A 273 9.31 15.90 4.51
CA LEU A 273 10.25 14.80 4.43
C LEU A 273 10.48 14.42 2.96
N PRO A 274 11.74 14.38 2.50
CA PRO A 274 12.04 14.12 1.10
C PRO A 274 11.68 12.69 0.67
N PRO A 275 11.57 12.44 -0.64
CA PRO A 275 11.28 11.13 -1.19
C PRO A 275 12.33 10.07 -0.82
N GLY A 276 11.93 8.81 -0.91
CA GLY A 276 12.82 7.67 -0.79
C GLY A 276 12.17 6.47 -0.12
N PRO A 277 12.82 5.30 -0.14
CA PRO A 277 12.30 4.07 0.44
C PRO A 277 12.07 4.20 1.95
N ASN A 278 12.90 4.98 2.65
CA ASN A 278 12.81 5.24 4.08
C ASN A 278 11.93 6.46 4.44
N ASN A 279 11.10 6.95 3.50
CA ASN A 279 10.04 7.89 3.82
C ASN A 279 8.93 7.16 4.62
N PRO A 280 8.30 7.77 5.64
CA PRO A 280 7.22 7.14 6.41
C PRO A 280 6.05 6.61 5.58
N VAL A 281 5.81 7.18 4.39
CA VAL A 281 4.81 6.69 3.44
C VAL A 281 5.43 5.87 2.30
N GLY A 282 6.69 5.52 2.43
CA GLY A 282 7.44 4.74 1.44
C GLY A 282 7.54 5.40 0.08
N VAL A 283 7.54 4.57 -0.95
CA VAL A 283 7.75 5.00 -2.35
C VAL A 283 6.47 5.40 -3.07
N LEU A 284 5.31 5.23 -2.44
CA LEU A 284 4.01 5.47 -3.06
C LEU A 284 2.99 6.03 -2.08
N TRP A 285 2.18 6.97 -2.56
CA TRP A 285 0.99 7.46 -1.86
C TRP A 285 -0.20 7.46 -2.79
N MET A 286 -1.23 6.68 -2.48
CA MET A 286 -2.54 6.71 -3.12
C MET A 286 -3.53 7.42 -2.21
N GLY A 287 -3.79 8.70 -2.47
CA GLY A 287 -4.71 9.52 -1.70
C GLY A 287 -6.17 9.15 -1.96
N LEU A 288 -6.95 8.98 -0.90
CA LEU A 288 -8.38 8.74 -0.99
C LEU A 288 -9.17 10.07 -0.89
N ASN A 289 -10.44 10.06 -1.31
CA ASN A 289 -11.35 11.20 -1.12
C ASN A 289 -11.78 11.41 0.35
N LYS A 290 -11.20 10.68 1.29
CA LYS A 290 -11.16 10.97 2.72
C LYS A 290 -9.92 11.81 3.02
N PRO A 291 -10.04 13.05 3.52
CA PRO A 291 -8.88 13.88 3.85
C PRO A 291 -7.89 13.14 4.76
N HIS A 292 -6.60 13.26 4.44
CA HIS A 292 -5.47 12.69 5.18
C HIS A 292 -5.45 11.16 5.26
N VAL A 293 -6.21 10.46 4.42
CA VAL A 293 -6.22 8.99 4.35
C VAL A 293 -5.74 8.53 2.98
N GLY A 294 -4.88 7.52 2.99
CA GLY A 294 -4.34 6.91 1.78
C GLY A 294 -3.90 5.46 2.00
N ILE A 295 -3.59 4.83 0.87
CA ILE A 295 -2.90 3.55 0.80
C ILE A 295 -1.47 3.87 0.37
N HIS A 296 -0.47 3.36 1.10
CA HIS A 296 0.91 3.79 0.87
C HIS A 296 1.93 2.71 1.25
N GLY A 297 3.16 2.88 0.77
CA GLY A 297 4.29 2.07 1.17
C GLY A 297 4.72 2.31 2.63
N THR A 298 5.86 1.78 3.03
CA THR A 298 6.39 1.95 4.39
C THR A 298 7.91 1.88 4.38
N ASN A 299 8.52 2.62 5.29
CA ASN A 299 9.94 2.51 5.61
C ASN A 299 10.27 1.31 6.52
N ASN A 300 9.27 0.53 6.93
CA ASN A 300 9.49 -0.62 7.80
C ASN A 300 8.55 -1.77 7.42
N PRO A 301 8.90 -2.56 6.38
CA PRO A 301 8.09 -3.68 5.91
C PRO A 301 7.94 -4.79 6.94
N GLU A 302 8.84 -4.87 7.95
CA GLU A 302 8.76 -5.80 9.06
C GLU A 302 7.47 -5.64 9.90
N THR A 303 6.86 -4.45 9.85
CA THR A 303 5.68 -4.12 10.64
C THR A 303 4.36 -4.42 9.92
N ILE A 304 4.40 -4.86 8.66
CA ILE A 304 3.17 -5.19 7.92
C ILE A 304 2.42 -6.32 8.63
N GLY A 305 1.13 -6.05 8.91
CA GLY A 305 0.26 -6.94 9.66
C GLY A 305 0.50 -7.04 11.17
N ARG A 306 1.55 -6.40 11.71
CA ARG A 306 1.93 -6.50 13.12
C ARG A 306 1.77 -5.21 13.91
N ALA A 307 2.07 -4.06 13.30
CA ALA A 307 1.98 -2.75 13.93
C ALA A 307 0.70 -2.03 13.47
N ALA A 308 0.24 -1.11 14.28
CA ALA A 308 -0.89 -0.24 13.97
C ALA A 308 -0.43 1.04 13.27
N SER A 309 -1.25 1.59 12.37
CA SER A 309 -1.04 2.87 11.71
C SER A 309 -1.93 3.97 12.29
N HIS A 310 -1.76 5.21 11.82
CA HIS A 310 -2.58 6.37 12.20
C HIS A 310 -3.82 6.55 11.28
N GLY A 311 -4.48 5.45 10.92
CA GLY A 311 -5.69 5.47 10.08
C GLY A 311 -5.48 5.22 8.60
N CYS A 312 -4.25 5.34 8.11
CA CYS A 312 -3.88 4.98 6.74
C CYS A 312 -3.65 3.47 6.58
N ILE A 313 -3.63 3.01 5.35
CA ILE A 313 -3.40 1.63 4.98
C ILE A 313 -1.95 1.49 4.49
N ARG A 314 -1.11 0.79 5.24
CA ARG A 314 0.30 0.53 4.88
C ARG A 314 0.44 -0.80 4.18
N THR A 315 1.30 -0.84 3.17
CA THR A 315 1.79 -2.06 2.55
C THR A 315 3.30 -1.97 2.35
N ALA A 316 3.99 -3.06 2.02
CA ALA A 316 5.41 -3.00 1.72
C ALA A 316 5.65 -2.15 0.46
N ASN A 317 6.86 -1.59 0.30
CA ASN A 317 7.17 -0.75 -0.86
C ASN A 317 7.07 -1.52 -2.18
N TRP A 318 7.52 -2.78 -2.21
CA TRP A 318 7.40 -3.65 -3.40
C TRP A 318 5.94 -3.95 -3.74
N ASP A 319 5.08 -4.17 -2.75
CA ASP A 319 3.64 -4.37 -2.96
C ASP A 319 2.97 -3.07 -3.41
N ALA A 320 3.33 -1.92 -2.81
CA ALA A 320 2.81 -0.61 -3.21
C ALA A 320 3.12 -0.30 -4.69
N ALA A 321 4.34 -0.62 -5.15
CA ALA A 321 4.73 -0.46 -6.54
C ALA A 321 3.88 -1.34 -7.47
N ARG A 322 3.62 -2.59 -7.10
CA ARG A 322 2.74 -3.49 -7.86
C ARG A 322 1.29 -3.02 -7.88
N VAL A 323 0.76 -2.59 -6.72
CA VAL A 323 -0.61 -2.03 -6.66
C VAL A 323 -0.76 -0.86 -7.63
N LYS A 324 0.23 0.03 -7.74
CA LYS A 324 0.21 1.15 -8.70
C LYS A 324 0.03 0.67 -10.13
N GLU A 325 0.69 -0.41 -10.52
CA GLU A 325 0.61 -0.96 -11.89
C GLU A 325 -0.72 -1.72 -12.15
N LEU A 326 -1.51 -1.95 -11.11
CA LEU A 326 -2.76 -2.71 -11.18
C LEU A 326 -4.01 -1.84 -11.03
N VAL A 327 -3.88 -0.55 -10.72
CA VAL A 327 -5.03 0.33 -10.41
C VAL A 327 -5.00 1.63 -11.21
N SER A 328 -6.10 2.38 -11.13
CA SER A 328 -6.23 3.69 -11.77
C SER A 328 -6.76 4.74 -10.79
N VAL A 329 -6.38 5.99 -11.01
CA VAL A 329 -7.07 7.12 -10.40
C VAL A 329 -8.56 7.02 -10.73
N GLY A 330 -9.42 7.21 -9.73
CA GLY A 330 -10.86 7.07 -9.84
C GLY A 330 -11.41 5.70 -9.41
N ASN A 331 -10.57 4.67 -9.25
CA ASN A 331 -11.03 3.37 -8.75
C ASN A 331 -11.70 3.50 -7.38
N SER A 332 -12.74 2.70 -7.17
CA SER A 332 -13.43 2.62 -5.87
C SER A 332 -12.63 1.79 -4.88
N VAL A 333 -12.64 2.23 -3.62
CA VAL A 333 -12.00 1.56 -2.49
C VAL A 333 -13.05 1.33 -1.41
N SER A 334 -13.34 0.06 -1.11
CA SER A 334 -14.22 -0.34 -0.02
C SER A 334 -13.40 -0.76 1.18
N ILE A 335 -13.52 -0.05 2.32
CA ILE A 335 -12.84 -0.39 3.57
C ILE A 335 -13.86 -0.97 4.53
N PHE A 336 -13.64 -2.20 5.01
CA PHE A 336 -14.56 -2.93 5.86
C PHE A 336 -13.82 -3.81 6.91
N LYS A 337 -14.61 -4.43 7.82
CA LYS A 337 -14.13 -5.39 8.83
C LYS A 337 -14.57 -6.80 8.49
#